data_8e53da4210f898dbad077a0a7b238be0
#
_entry.id   8e53da4210f898dbad077a0a7b238be0
#
_cell.length_a   1.000
_cell.length_b   1.000
_cell.length_c   1.000
_cell.angle_alpha   90.00
_cell.angle_beta   90.00
_cell.angle_gamma   90.00
#
_symmetry.space_group_name_H-M   'P 1'
#
loop_
_entity.id
_entity.type
_entity.pdbx_description
1 polymer ?
#
loop_
_entity_poly.entity_id
_entity_poly.type
_entity_poly.pdbx_seq_one_letter_code
_entity_poly.pdbx_strand_id
1 'polypeptide(L)'
;MQRIPAIIATAMLALTPLTAAHAAGDPAAGKEKSQTCAACHGEKGNADNPMYPKLAGQHPSYLYQALRQYKTGARENAIMSGQVGNLSEQDMRDLAAYYASLEGDLHTLELE
;
A
#
# COMPACT_ATOMS: atom_id res chain seq x y z
N MET A 1 68.30 -14.80 13.80
CA MET A 1 66.91 -15.26 14.07
C MET A 1 66.02 -14.06 13.96
N GLN A 2 65.37 -13.87 12.80
CA GLN A 2 64.44 -12.77 12.56
C GLN A 2 63.03 -13.27 12.85
N ARG A 3 62.33 -12.61 13.78
CA ARG A 3 60.93 -12.88 14.10
C ARG A 3 60.08 -12.02 13.19
N ILE A 4 59.29 -12.64 12.34
CA ILE A 4 58.32 -11.98 11.50
C ILE A 4 57.05 -11.79 12.31
N PRO A 5 56.49 -10.57 12.47
CA PRO A 5 55.20 -10.39 13.13
C PRO A 5 54.08 -10.82 12.20
N ALA A 6 53.23 -11.70 12.68
CA ALA A 6 52.00 -12.09 11.99
C ALA A 6 51.00 -10.93 12.06
N ILE A 7 50.65 -10.37 10.89
CA ILE A 7 49.58 -9.38 10.76
C ILE A 7 48.26 -10.14 10.71
N ILE A 8 47.51 -10.09 11.79
CA ILE A 8 46.12 -10.59 11.82
C ILE A 8 45.23 -9.54 11.17
N ALA A 9 44.85 -9.78 9.93
CA ALA A 9 43.83 -8.97 9.25
C ALA A 9 42.47 -9.35 9.77
N THR A 10 41.90 -8.50 10.63
CA THR A 10 40.52 -8.63 11.10
C THR A 10 39.57 -8.16 10.00
N ALA A 11 38.96 -9.09 9.27
CA ALA A 11 37.91 -8.77 8.31
C ALA A 11 36.64 -8.34 9.08
N MET A 12 36.35 -7.04 9.11
CA MET A 12 35.06 -6.52 9.57
C MET A 12 33.98 -6.85 8.51
N LEU A 13 33.15 -7.82 8.82
CA LEU A 13 31.95 -8.11 8.05
C LEU A 13 30.95 -6.99 8.34
N ALA A 14 30.79 -6.05 7.40
CA ALA A 14 29.76 -5.03 7.47
C ALA A 14 28.40 -5.71 7.25
N LEU A 15 27.62 -5.90 8.33
CA LEU A 15 26.23 -6.25 8.25
C LEU A 15 25.48 -5.02 7.71
N THR A 16 25.17 -5.02 6.41
CA THR A 16 24.21 -4.06 5.86
C THR A 16 22.81 -4.46 6.35
N PRO A 17 22.07 -3.56 7.03
CA PRO A 17 20.70 -3.87 7.39
C PRO A 17 19.88 -4.00 6.10
N LEU A 18 19.33 -5.18 5.86
CA LEU A 18 18.33 -5.39 4.83
C LEU A 18 17.06 -4.68 5.32
N THR A 19 16.89 -3.42 4.92
CA THR A 19 15.65 -2.70 5.18
C THR A 19 14.55 -3.39 4.37
N ALA A 20 13.68 -4.10 5.06
CA ALA A 20 12.47 -4.65 4.48
C ALA A 20 11.53 -3.48 4.11
N ALA A 21 11.72 -2.91 2.92
CA ALA A 21 10.90 -1.83 2.36
C ALA A 21 9.55 -2.34 1.82
N HIS A 22 9.00 -3.44 2.35
CA HIS A 22 7.83 -4.12 1.76
C HIS A 22 6.50 -3.87 2.47
N ALA A 23 6.44 -3.10 3.54
CA ALA A 23 5.20 -2.98 4.31
C ALA A 23 4.34 -1.77 3.94
N ALA A 24 4.90 -0.69 3.42
CA ALA A 24 4.17 0.52 3.08
C ALA A 24 3.93 0.62 1.57
N GLY A 25 2.73 1.08 1.18
CA GLY A 25 2.46 1.49 -0.19
C GLY A 25 2.99 2.88 -0.47
N ASP A 26 3.22 3.18 -1.74
CA ASP A 26 3.61 4.50 -2.23
C ASP A 26 2.36 5.26 -2.72
N PRO A 27 1.95 6.36 -2.05
CA PRO A 27 0.80 7.14 -2.48
C PRO A 27 0.94 7.75 -3.88
N ALA A 28 2.14 8.12 -4.30
CA ALA A 28 2.37 8.69 -5.62
C ALA A 28 2.16 7.63 -6.72
N ALA A 29 2.70 6.43 -6.53
CA ALA A 29 2.46 5.30 -7.42
C ALA A 29 0.97 4.87 -7.40
N GLY A 30 0.32 4.93 -6.25
CA GLY A 30 -1.11 4.67 -6.11
C GLY A 30 -1.97 5.66 -6.88
N LYS A 31 -1.61 6.94 -6.88
CA LYS A 31 -2.29 7.97 -7.66
C LYS A 31 -2.27 7.66 -9.17
N GLU A 32 -1.13 7.26 -9.70
CA GLU A 32 -1.00 6.90 -11.12
C GLU A 32 -1.89 5.71 -11.50
N LYS A 33 -2.05 4.75 -10.59
CA LYS A 33 -2.86 3.54 -10.78
C LYS A 33 -4.36 3.75 -10.54
N SER A 34 -4.76 4.85 -9.92
CA SER A 34 -6.13 5.09 -9.45
C SER A 34 -7.11 5.52 -10.54
N GLN A 35 -6.68 5.78 -11.76
CA GLN A 35 -7.53 6.35 -12.82
C GLN A 35 -8.80 5.52 -13.10
N THR A 36 -8.66 4.20 -13.16
CA THR A 36 -9.82 3.32 -13.37
C THR A 36 -10.75 3.28 -12.15
N CYS A 37 -10.21 3.43 -10.96
CA CYS A 37 -10.97 3.49 -9.71
C CYS A 37 -11.77 4.79 -9.60
N ALA A 38 -11.17 5.89 -10.05
CA ALA A 38 -11.76 7.23 -10.01
C ALA A 38 -13.08 7.34 -10.79
N ALA A 39 -13.25 6.56 -11.85
CA ALA A 39 -14.47 6.55 -12.65
C ALA A 39 -15.74 6.26 -11.82
N CYS A 40 -15.61 5.44 -10.76
CA CYS A 40 -16.71 5.09 -9.87
C CYS A 40 -16.57 5.76 -8.49
N HIS A 41 -15.38 5.75 -7.92
CA HIS A 41 -15.12 6.25 -6.56
C HIS A 41 -14.83 7.76 -6.48
N GLY A 42 -14.81 8.46 -7.62
CA GLY A 42 -14.45 9.88 -7.70
C GLY A 42 -12.95 10.10 -7.78
N GLU A 43 -12.52 11.22 -8.38
CA GLU A 43 -11.09 11.55 -8.56
C GLU A 43 -10.32 11.64 -7.25
N LYS A 44 -11.00 12.06 -6.19
CA LYS A 44 -10.43 12.18 -4.85
C LYS A 44 -10.95 11.12 -3.88
N GLY A 45 -11.55 10.05 -4.37
CA GLY A 45 -12.08 8.99 -3.53
C GLY A 45 -13.31 9.38 -2.69
N ASN A 46 -13.99 10.47 -3.05
CA ASN A 46 -15.22 10.97 -2.42
C ASN A 46 -16.37 10.90 -3.43
N ALA A 47 -16.81 9.70 -3.75
CA ALA A 47 -17.92 9.51 -4.69
C ALA A 47 -19.18 10.24 -4.23
N ASP A 48 -19.79 10.99 -5.15
CA ASP A 48 -21.09 11.65 -4.90
C ASP A 48 -22.27 10.66 -5.03
N ASN A 49 -22.07 9.62 -5.82
CA ASN A 49 -23.08 8.59 -6.01
C ASN A 49 -23.07 7.61 -4.84
N PRO A 50 -24.19 7.46 -4.09
CA PRO A 50 -24.26 6.57 -2.93
C PRO A 50 -24.09 5.08 -3.24
N MET A 51 -24.14 4.70 -4.52
CA MET A 51 -23.86 3.31 -4.92
C MET A 51 -22.38 2.94 -4.81
N TYR A 52 -21.51 3.92 -4.80
CA TYR A 52 -20.07 3.70 -4.71
C TYR A 52 -19.53 4.16 -3.35
N PRO A 53 -18.79 3.31 -2.64
CA PRO A 53 -18.25 3.70 -1.33
C PRO A 53 -17.19 4.79 -1.46
N LYS A 54 -17.14 5.67 -0.47
CA LYS A 54 -16.05 6.64 -0.28
C LYS A 54 -14.81 5.92 0.19
N LEU A 55 -13.66 6.29 -0.34
CA LEU A 55 -12.37 5.68 -0.06
C LEU A 55 -11.42 6.65 0.66
N ALA A 56 -11.56 7.95 0.39
CA ALA A 56 -10.67 8.98 0.93
C ALA A 56 -10.67 9.01 2.46
N GLY A 57 -9.49 8.99 3.06
CA GLY A 57 -9.34 9.04 4.51
C GLY A 57 -9.54 7.70 5.22
N GLN A 58 -9.85 6.64 4.50
CA GLN A 58 -9.97 5.29 5.08
C GLN A 58 -8.61 4.76 5.50
N HIS A 59 -8.56 3.86 6.46
CA HIS A 59 -7.32 3.22 6.90
C HIS A 59 -6.66 2.41 5.77
N PRO A 60 -5.35 2.58 5.53
CA PRO A 60 -4.67 1.89 4.44
C PRO A 60 -4.68 0.36 4.61
N SER A 61 -4.61 -0.14 5.84
CA SER A 61 -4.73 -1.57 6.13
C SER A 61 -6.10 -2.14 5.74
N TYR A 62 -7.17 -1.38 5.99
CA TYR A 62 -8.52 -1.79 5.62
C TYR A 62 -8.70 -1.80 4.10
N LEU A 63 -8.26 -0.74 3.42
CA LEU A 63 -8.33 -0.66 1.96
C LEU A 63 -7.55 -1.79 1.30
N TYR A 64 -6.35 -2.06 1.76
CA TYR A 64 -5.54 -3.16 1.25
C TYR A 64 -6.22 -4.52 1.44
N GLN A 65 -6.76 -4.78 2.62
CA GLN A 65 -7.49 -6.02 2.90
C GLN A 65 -8.74 -6.16 2.02
N ALA A 66 -9.50 -5.09 1.82
CA ALA A 66 -10.66 -5.10 0.94
C ALA A 66 -10.29 -5.46 -0.50
N LEU A 67 -9.23 -4.83 -1.05
CA LEU A 67 -8.72 -5.15 -2.39
C LEU A 67 -8.30 -6.62 -2.51
N ARG A 68 -7.56 -7.13 -1.53
CA ARG A 68 -7.19 -8.55 -1.48
C ARG A 68 -8.38 -9.48 -1.44
N GLN A 69 -9.36 -9.17 -0.62
CA GLN A 69 -10.57 -10.00 -0.48
C GLN A 69 -11.36 -10.07 -1.77
N TYR A 70 -11.49 -8.96 -2.51
CA TYR A 70 -12.10 -8.97 -3.84
C TYR A 70 -11.27 -9.79 -4.84
N LYS A 71 -9.95 -9.70 -4.77
CA LYS A 71 -9.06 -10.45 -5.66
C LYS A 71 -9.10 -11.96 -5.40
N THR A 72 -9.21 -12.38 -4.16
CA THR A 72 -9.25 -13.79 -3.76
C THR A 72 -10.65 -14.40 -3.80
N GLY A 73 -11.69 -13.59 -3.97
CA GLY A 73 -13.08 -14.02 -3.91
C GLY A 73 -13.62 -14.17 -2.48
N ALA A 74 -12.85 -13.82 -1.45
CA ALA A 74 -13.32 -13.81 -0.06
C ALA A 74 -14.39 -12.73 0.20
N ARG A 75 -14.43 -11.70 -0.65
CA ARG A 75 -15.47 -10.67 -0.71
C ARG A 75 -16.04 -10.65 -2.13
N GLU A 76 -17.33 -10.88 -2.25
CA GLU A 76 -17.99 -11.01 -3.55
C GLU A 76 -18.55 -9.67 -4.03
N ASN A 77 -18.06 -9.20 -5.16
CA ASN A 77 -18.62 -8.12 -5.95
C ASN A 77 -18.05 -8.22 -7.36
N ALA A 78 -18.90 -8.47 -8.34
CA ALA A 78 -18.47 -8.72 -9.72
C ALA A 78 -17.69 -7.53 -10.33
N ILE A 79 -18.09 -6.28 -10.00
CA ILE A 79 -17.42 -5.09 -10.49
C ILE A 79 -16.02 -4.98 -9.88
N MET A 80 -15.91 -5.04 -8.55
CA MET A 80 -14.64 -4.91 -7.87
C MET A 80 -13.69 -6.07 -8.17
N SER A 81 -14.18 -7.28 -8.26
CA SER A 81 -13.36 -8.44 -8.66
C SER A 81 -12.74 -8.26 -10.04
N GLY A 82 -13.48 -7.68 -10.98
CA GLY A 82 -12.96 -7.32 -12.30
C GLY A 82 -11.90 -6.21 -12.25
N GLN A 83 -12.09 -5.20 -11.40
CA GLN A 83 -11.14 -4.09 -11.26
C GLN A 83 -9.81 -4.51 -10.63
N VAL A 84 -9.82 -5.41 -9.67
CA VAL A 84 -8.61 -5.82 -8.94
C VAL A 84 -7.87 -7.01 -9.55
N GLY A 85 -8.45 -7.67 -10.54
CA GLY A 85 -7.95 -8.94 -11.08
C GLY A 85 -6.48 -8.89 -11.52
N ASN A 86 -6.05 -7.80 -12.13
CA ASN A 86 -4.70 -7.60 -12.64
C ASN A 86 -3.75 -6.86 -11.68
N LEU A 87 -4.22 -6.46 -10.50
CA LEU A 87 -3.38 -5.77 -9.53
C LEU A 87 -2.42 -6.73 -8.85
N SER A 88 -1.16 -6.31 -8.74
CA SER A 88 -0.18 -6.97 -7.88
C SER A 88 -0.43 -6.65 -6.40
N GLU A 89 0.23 -7.37 -5.51
CA GLU A 89 0.23 -7.05 -4.07
C GLU A 89 0.74 -5.62 -3.81
N GLN A 90 1.78 -5.19 -4.56
CA GLN A 90 2.30 -3.83 -4.41
C GLN A 90 1.32 -2.79 -4.94
N ASP A 91 0.66 -3.04 -6.07
CA ASP A 91 -0.37 -2.14 -6.61
C ASP A 91 -1.50 -1.90 -5.60
N MET A 92 -1.94 -2.95 -4.93
CA MET A 92 -2.97 -2.85 -3.90
C MET A 92 -2.51 -2.06 -2.68
N ARG A 93 -1.23 -2.18 -2.28
CA ARG A 93 -0.65 -1.36 -1.21
C ARG A 93 -0.54 0.10 -1.59
N ASP A 94 -0.10 0.39 -2.80
CA ASP A 94 0.06 1.75 -3.32
C ASP A 94 -1.29 2.46 -3.43
N LEU A 95 -2.30 1.79 -3.99
CA LEU A 95 -3.66 2.30 -4.05
C LEU A 95 -4.26 2.56 -2.66
N ALA A 96 -4.06 1.63 -1.73
CA ALA A 96 -4.50 1.78 -0.35
C ALA A 96 -3.83 3.00 0.33
N ALA A 97 -2.53 3.16 0.15
CA ALA A 97 -1.80 4.32 0.68
C ALA A 97 -2.27 5.64 0.05
N TYR A 98 -2.53 5.65 -1.24
CA TYR A 98 -3.03 6.84 -1.94
C TYR A 98 -4.39 7.29 -1.39
N TYR A 99 -5.40 6.42 -1.40
CA TYR A 99 -6.73 6.79 -0.93
C TYR A 99 -6.76 7.11 0.57
N ALA A 100 -5.96 6.43 1.38
CA ALA A 100 -5.84 6.75 2.80
C ALA A 100 -5.26 8.15 3.05
N SER A 101 -4.40 8.64 2.15
CA SER A 101 -3.78 9.97 2.25
C SER A 101 -4.68 11.13 1.84
N LEU A 102 -5.81 10.84 1.22
CA LEU A 102 -6.72 11.87 0.73
C LEU A 102 -7.65 12.35 1.84
N GLU A 103 -7.96 13.64 1.84
CA GLU A 103 -8.97 14.23 2.72
C GLU A 103 -10.37 13.85 2.23
N GLY A 104 -11.23 13.50 3.18
CA GLY A 104 -12.60 13.11 2.91
C GLY A 104 -13.47 13.06 4.16
N ASP A 105 -14.69 12.54 3.99
CA ASP A 105 -15.64 12.42 5.09
C ASP A 105 -15.29 11.31 6.08
N LEU A 106 -14.42 10.39 5.66
CA LEU A 106 -13.94 9.31 6.53
C LEU A 106 -12.74 9.81 7.34
N HIS A 107 -12.81 9.69 8.64
CA HIS A 107 -11.73 10.06 9.56
C HIS A 107 -11.83 9.25 10.85
N THR A 108 -10.72 9.10 11.52
CA THR A 108 -10.68 8.52 12.86
C THR A 108 -11.13 9.57 13.87
N LEU A 109 -12.06 9.21 14.75
CA LEU A 109 -12.43 10.07 15.86
C LEU A 109 -11.26 10.12 16.84
N GLU A 110 -10.79 11.33 17.12
CA GLU A 110 -9.87 11.57 18.22
C GLU A 110 -10.73 11.58 19.52
N LEU A 111 -10.49 10.61 20.38
CA LEU A 111 -11.11 10.55 21.69
C LEU A 111 -10.22 11.35 22.65
N GLU A 112 -10.68 12.52 23.07
CA GLU A 112 -10.04 13.31 24.12
C GLU A 112 -10.25 12.66 25.49
#